data_5dcd0c7019ad86fe31e7aa1b30b17d09
#
_entry.id   5dcd0c7019ad86fe31e7aa1b30b17d09
#
_cell.length_a   1.000
_cell.length_b   1.000
_cell.length_c   1.000
_cell.angle_alpha   90.00
_cell.angle_beta   90.00
_cell.angle_gamma   90.00
#
_symmetry.space_group_name_H-M   'P 1'
#
loop_
_entity.id
_entity.type
_entity.pdbx_description
1 polymer ?
#
loop_
_entity_poly.entity_id
_entity_poly.type
_entity_poly.pdbx_seq_one_letter_code
_entity_poly.pdbx_strand_id
1 'polypeptide(L)'
;MEFDVLIVGGGPAGLSAACRVMQLAQEAGEELTVCVVEKGSEIGAHILAGTVFEPTALNELFPDWKEKGAPLNTPVTRDDIFLLKNQEKATKVPNAFVPKNMHNHGNYIISLGNLCRWLAEQAEQLGVEVYPGFAASETIVEDGQVKGIITGDMGVARDGSEKDGYMPGMELRAKYTLFTEGCRGHLGKRLINDFKLDEGKDPQHYGIGIKELWDIDPAKHEPG
;
A
#
# COMPACT_ATOMS: atom_id res chain seq x y z
N MET A 1 -0.38 -0.55 -24.26
CA MET A 1 1.00 -0.28 -23.78
C MET A 1 1.56 -1.61 -23.29
N GLU A 2 2.89 -1.81 -23.38
CA GLU A 2 3.54 -3.07 -22.98
C GLU A 2 4.64 -2.79 -21.98
N PHE A 3 4.72 -3.62 -20.93
CA PHE A 3 5.70 -3.52 -19.83
C PHE A 3 6.32 -4.90 -19.54
N ASP A 4 7.46 -4.93 -18.89
CA ASP A 4 8.00 -6.16 -18.33
C ASP A 4 7.24 -6.54 -17.05
N VAL A 5 6.98 -5.56 -16.18
CA VAL A 5 6.24 -5.74 -14.93
C VAL A 5 5.16 -4.68 -14.78
N LEU A 6 3.93 -5.12 -14.58
CA LEU A 6 2.79 -4.27 -14.25
C LEU A 6 2.36 -4.54 -12.82
N ILE A 7 2.17 -3.49 -12.05
CA ILE A 7 1.77 -3.56 -10.63
C ILE A 7 0.44 -2.84 -10.46
N VAL A 8 -0.56 -3.56 -9.97
CA VAL A 8 -1.90 -3.03 -9.71
C VAL A 8 -2.02 -2.71 -8.22
N GLY A 9 -2.04 -1.43 -7.90
CA GLY A 9 -2.13 -0.89 -6.54
C GLY A 9 -0.86 -0.18 -6.08
N GLY A 10 -0.95 1.15 -5.91
CA GLY A 10 0.11 2.05 -5.42
C GLY A 10 0.17 2.12 -3.88
N GLY A 11 -0.09 1.00 -3.21
CA GLY A 11 0.09 0.85 -1.77
C GLY A 11 1.52 0.44 -1.38
N PRO A 12 1.80 0.23 -0.07
CA PRO A 12 3.15 -0.11 0.39
C PRO A 12 3.70 -1.37 -0.27
N ALA A 13 2.87 -2.39 -0.51
CA ALA A 13 3.30 -3.64 -1.14
C ALA A 13 3.73 -3.42 -2.60
N GLY A 14 2.91 -2.73 -3.39
CA GLY A 14 3.19 -2.48 -4.80
C GLY A 14 4.39 -1.58 -5.01
N LEU A 15 4.48 -0.48 -4.27
CA LEU A 15 5.59 0.45 -4.38
C LEU A 15 6.93 -0.16 -3.91
N SER A 16 6.90 -0.95 -2.83
CA SER A 16 8.11 -1.67 -2.38
C SER A 16 8.56 -2.70 -3.41
N ALA A 17 7.62 -3.43 -4.02
CA ALA A 17 7.93 -4.37 -5.09
C ALA A 17 8.52 -3.65 -6.32
N ALA A 18 7.94 -2.52 -6.74
CA ALA A 18 8.43 -1.71 -7.84
C ALA A 18 9.87 -1.23 -7.61
N CYS A 19 10.13 -0.65 -6.42
CA CYS A 19 11.47 -0.21 -6.05
C CYS A 19 12.47 -1.39 -6.08
N ARG A 20 12.11 -2.52 -5.46
CA ARG A 20 13.05 -3.65 -5.38
C ARG A 20 13.33 -4.29 -6.74
N VAL A 21 12.34 -4.42 -7.59
CA VAL A 21 12.52 -4.91 -8.98
C VAL A 21 13.51 -4.04 -9.74
N MET A 22 13.33 -2.71 -9.67
CA MET A 22 14.25 -1.79 -10.36
C MET A 22 15.65 -1.78 -9.77
N GLN A 23 15.80 -1.88 -8.45
CA GLN A 23 17.12 -2.02 -7.82
C GLN A 23 17.83 -3.28 -8.31
N LEU A 24 17.11 -4.42 -8.35
CA LEU A 24 17.68 -5.68 -8.84
C LEU A 24 18.04 -5.64 -10.32
N ALA A 25 17.22 -4.99 -11.15
CA ALA A 25 17.52 -4.78 -12.56
C ALA A 25 18.81 -3.96 -12.74
N GLN A 26 18.94 -2.86 -11.98
CA GLN A 26 20.17 -2.04 -12.01
C GLN A 26 21.41 -2.81 -11.53
N GLU A 27 21.28 -3.60 -10.44
CA GLU A 27 22.34 -4.47 -9.91
C GLU A 27 22.78 -5.52 -10.97
N ALA A 28 21.83 -6.03 -11.77
CA ALA A 28 22.08 -7.00 -12.85
C ALA A 28 22.55 -6.36 -14.16
N GLY A 29 22.46 -5.04 -14.31
CA GLY A 29 22.71 -4.33 -15.55
C GLY A 29 21.65 -4.59 -16.62
N GLU A 30 20.41 -4.91 -16.21
CA GLU A 30 19.26 -5.15 -17.08
C GLU A 30 18.36 -3.93 -17.17
N GLU A 31 17.79 -3.69 -18.34
CA GLU A 31 16.78 -2.66 -18.54
C GLU A 31 15.39 -3.31 -18.45
N LEU A 32 14.58 -2.85 -17.49
CA LEU A 32 13.19 -3.27 -17.33
C LEU A 32 12.24 -2.08 -17.37
N THR A 33 11.07 -2.31 -17.98
CA THR A 33 9.95 -1.37 -17.93
C THR A 33 8.97 -1.81 -16.84
N VAL A 34 8.79 -0.97 -15.82
CA VAL A 34 7.91 -1.24 -14.69
C VAL A 34 6.86 -0.15 -14.57
N CYS A 35 5.60 -0.54 -14.48
CA CYS A 35 4.47 0.36 -14.36
C CYS A 35 3.65 0.04 -13.10
N VAL A 36 3.26 1.07 -12.37
CA VAL A 36 2.32 0.99 -11.24
C VAL A 36 1.07 1.76 -11.59
N VAL A 37 -0.10 1.12 -11.54
CA VAL A 37 -1.40 1.78 -11.66
C VAL A 37 -2.08 1.86 -10.29
N GLU A 38 -2.67 3.03 -9.99
CA GLU A 38 -3.38 3.28 -8.72
C GLU A 38 -4.74 3.93 -9.03
N LYS A 39 -5.81 3.42 -8.42
CA LYS A 39 -7.18 3.94 -8.59
C LYS A 39 -7.41 5.28 -7.93
N GLY A 40 -6.68 5.58 -6.87
CA GLY A 40 -6.73 6.87 -6.18
C GLY A 40 -6.23 8.00 -7.07
N SER A 41 -6.80 9.19 -6.94
CA SER A 41 -6.39 10.39 -7.69
C SER A 41 -4.92 10.77 -7.44
N GLU A 42 -4.36 10.33 -6.34
CA GLU A 42 -2.94 10.44 -5.97
C GLU A 42 -2.53 9.22 -5.13
N ILE A 43 -1.25 8.95 -5.06
CA ILE A 43 -0.72 7.89 -4.19
C ILE A 43 -1.04 8.22 -2.73
N GLY A 44 -1.54 7.22 -2.01
CA GLY A 44 -1.90 7.35 -0.59
C GLY A 44 -3.29 7.92 -0.30
N ALA A 45 -4.05 8.36 -1.31
CA ALA A 45 -5.39 8.96 -1.13
C ALA A 45 -6.39 8.02 -0.44
N HIS A 46 -6.30 6.72 -0.69
CA HIS A 46 -7.19 5.71 -0.11
C HIS A 46 -6.61 5.00 1.12
N ILE A 47 -5.46 5.45 1.62
CA ILE A 47 -4.81 4.85 2.77
C ILE A 47 -5.24 5.59 4.04
N LEU A 48 -5.89 4.85 4.96
CA LEU A 48 -6.21 5.37 6.29
C LEU A 48 -4.89 5.58 7.05
N ALA A 49 -4.62 6.84 7.38
CA ALA A 49 -3.39 7.26 8.04
C ALA A 49 -3.37 6.84 9.53
N GLY A 50 -2.20 6.93 10.12
CA GLY A 50 -1.93 6.67 11.53
C GLY A 50 -1.67 5.18 11.82
N THR A 51 -0.41 4.83 11.83
CA THR A 51 0.06 3.48 12.19
C THR A 51 1.34 3.57 12.99
N VAL A 52 1.59 2.55 13.81
CA VAL A 52 2.93 2.28 14.32
C VAL A 52 3.65 1.44 13.27
N PHE A 53 4.79 1.90 12.84
CA PHE A 53 5.56 1.31 11.76
C PHE A 53 6.91 0.78 12.27
N GLU A 54 7.16 -0.49 12.03
CA GLU A 54 8.44 -1.13 12.26
C GLU A 54 9.33 -0.94 11.04
N PRO A 55 10.53 -0.32 11.17
CA PRO A 55 11.32 0.09 10.02
C PRO A 55 12.16 -1.02 9.38
N THR A 56 12.09 -2.27 9.83
CA THR A 56 12.96 -3.37 9.36
C THR A 56 12.91 -3.53 7.84
N ALA A 57 11.71 -3.63 7.26
CA ALA A 57 11.55 -3.76 5.81
C ALA A 57 12.07 -2.53 5.05
N LEU A 58 11.89 -1.33 5.62
CA LEU A 58 12.41 -0.10 5.03
C LEU A 58 13.93 -0.02 5.10
N ASN A 59 14.54 -0.49 6.21
CA ASN A 59 16.00 -0.59 6.35
C ASN A 59 16.61 -1.54 5.31
N GLU A 60 15.89 -2.61 4.93
CA GLU A 60 16.34 -3.54 3.89
C GLU A 60 16.20 -2.95 2.49
N LEU A 61 15.08 -2.26 2.22
CA LEU A 61 14.77 -1.69 0.91
C LEU A 61 15.61 -0.44 0.61
N PHE A 62 15.73 0.45 1.60
CA PHE A 62 16.46 1.70 1.53
C PHE A 62 17.27 1.90 2.82
N PRO A 63 18.48 1.36 2.94
CA PRO A 63 19.30 1.54 4.13
C PRO A 63 19.59 3.01 4.48
N ASP A 64 19.54 3.88 3.48
CA ASP A 64 19.75 5.33 3.54
C ASP A 64 18.44 6.15 3.60
N TRP A 65 17.34 5.53 4.04
CA TRP A 65 16.02 6.17 4.05
C TRP A 65 15.96 7.48 4.87
N LYS A 66 16.82 7.59 5.91
CA LYS A 66 16.89 8.81 6.73
C LYS A 66 17.46 9.97 5.95
N GLU A 67 18.55 9.73 5.24
CA GLU A 67 19.23 10.70 4.38
C GLU A 67 18.35 11.09 3.19
N LYS A 68 17.55 10.14 2.70
CA LYS A 68 16.55 10.36 1.64
C LYS A 68 15.25 11.03 2.14
N GLY A 69 15.16 11.35 3.44
CA GLY A 69 14.04 12.11 3.98
C GLY A 69 12.72 11.32 4.05
N ALA A 70 12.76 10.01 4.29
CA ALA A 70 11.54 9.25 4.54
C ALA A 70 10.77 9.83 5.73
N PRO A 71 9.41 9.89 5.68
CA PRO A 71 8.60 10.63 6.65
C PRO A 71 8.41 9.88 8.00
N LEU A 72 9.49 9.36 8.56
CA LEU A 72 9.51 8.69 9.86
C LEU A 72 10.02 9.66 10.94
N ASN A 73 9.23 10.69 11.25
CA ASN A 73 9.65 11.81 12.09
C ASN A 73 9.29 11.67 13.57
N THR A 74 8.44 10.69 13.92
CA THR A 74 7.93 10.54 15.29
C THR A 74 8.29 9.15 15.83
N PRO A 75 9.45 9.00 16.49
CA PRO A 75 9.80 7.73 17.13
C PRO A 75 8.86 7.46 18.30
N VAL A 76 8.57 6.18 18.55
CA VAL A 76 7.83 5.77 19.75
C VAL A 76 8.73 5.99 20.96
N THR A 77 8.31 6.87 21.86
CA THR A 77 9.01 7.19 23.10
C THR A 77 8.42 6.50 24.32
N ARG A 78 7.13 6.11 24.24
CA ARG A 78 6.42 5.41 25.28
C ARG A 78 5.40 4.46 24.69
N ASP A 79 5.24 3.30 25.32
CA ASP A 79 4.33 2.23 24.92
C ASP A 79 3.67 1.63 26.15
N ASP A 80 2.37 1.84 26.28
CA ASP A 80 1.61 1.42 27.45
C ASP A 80 0.37 0.62 27.04
N ILE A 81 0.13 -0.51 27.68
CA ILE A 81 -1.05 -1.33 27.51
C ILE A 81 -1.96 -1.21 28.71
N PHE A 82 -3.23 -0.91 28.44
CA PHE A 82 -4.26 -0.78 29.48
C PHE A 82 -5.38 -1.79 29.27
N LEU A 83 -5.79 -2.42 30.36
CA LEU A 83 -7.02 -3.19 30.45
C LEU A 83 -8.15 -2.25 30.92
N LEU A 84 -9.11 -2.03 30.04
CA LEU A 84 -10.30 -1.23 30.36
C LEU A 84 -11.29 -2.07 31.17
N LYS A 85 -11.56 -1.68 32.39
CA LYS A 85 -12.54 -2.35 33.30
C LYS A 85 -13.95 -1.84 33.10
N ASN A 86 -14.09 -0.55 32.89
CA ASN A 86 -15.34 0.14 32.62
C ASN A 86 -15.02 1.53 32.03
N GLN A 87 -16.03 2.39 31.85
CA GLN A 87 -15.90 3.74 31.30
C GLN A 87 -14.97 4.68 32.10
N GLU A 88 -14.72 4.39 33.36
CA GLU A 88 -13.98 5.27 34.27
C GLU A 88 -12.63 4.66 34.73
N LYS A 89 -12.47 3.35 34.61
CA LYS A 89 -11.33 2.64 35.21
C LYS A 89 -10.58 1.81 34.21
N ALA A 90 -9.28 2.09 34.10
CA ALA A 90 -8.31 1.29 33.38
C ALA A 90 -7.21 0.80 34.34
N THR A 91 -6.64 -0.34 34.05
CA THR A 91 -5.47 -0.88 34.77
C THR A 91 -4.34 -1.04 33.78
N LYS A 92 -3.22 -0.38 34.04
CA LYS A 92 -1.99 -0.54 33.25
C LYS A 92 -1.43 -1.95 33.45
N VAL A 93 -1.12 -2.63 32.35
CA VAL A 93 -0.42 -3.91 32.37
C VAL A 93 1.07 -3.61 32.55
N PRO A 94 1.74 -4.20 33.57
CA PRO A 94 3.18 -4.03 33.71
C PRO A 94 3.91 -4.60 32.49
N ASN A 95 4.91 -3.88 31.96
CA ASN A 95 5.64 -4.25 30.74
C ASN A 95 6.25 -5.66 30.80
N ALA A 96 6.58 -6.16 31.98
CA ALA A 96 7.10 -7.53 32.16
C ALA A 96 6.10 -8.63 31.75
N PHE A 97 4.82 -8.33 31.70
CA PHE A 97 3.75 -9.25 31.29
C PHE A 97 3.29 -9.03 29.84
N VAL A 98 3.86 -8.04 29.17
CA VAL A 98 3.54 -7.75 27.74
C VAL A 98 4.42 -8.63 26.85
N PRO A 99 3.85 -9.39 25.91
CA PRO A 99 4.61 -10.18 24.97
C PRO A 99 5.56 -9.31 24.12
N LYS A 100 6.75 -9.80 23.83
CA LYS A 100 7.79 -9.03 23.10
C LYS A 100 7.30 -8.48 21.76
N ASN A 101 6.46 -9.21 21.03
CA ASN A 101 5.89 -8.80 19.75
C ASN A 101 4.84 -7.70 19.84
N MET A 102 4.45 -7.29 21.04
CA MET A 102 3.57 -6.14 21.30
C MET A 102 4.33 -4.88 21.72
N HIS A 103 5.64 -4.96 21.86
CA HIS A 103 6.47 -3.80 22.19
C HIS A 103 6.78 -3.00 20.92
N ASN A 104 6.64 -1.67 21.04
CA ASN A 104 6.86 -0.74 19.93
C ASN A 104 8.12 0.12 20.07
N HIS A 105 9.00 -0.21 21.01
CA HIS A 105 10.27 0.51 21.16
C HIS A 105 11.14 0.35 19.91
N GLY A 106 11.59 1.47 19.34
CA GLY A 106 12.33 1.50 18.06
C GLY A 106 11.46 1.65 16.82
N ASN A 107 10.14 1.61 16.98
CA ASN A 107 9.17 1.86 15.92
C ASN A 107 8.86 3.36 15.79
N TYR A 108 8.09 3.72 14.77
CA TYR A 108 7.71 5.10 14.46
C TYR A 108 6.20 5.23 14.31
N ILE A 109 5.64 6.33 14.78
CA ILE A 109 4.25 6.71 14.49
C ILE A 109 4.27 7.49 13.20
N ILE A 110 3.58 7.00 12.17
CA ILE A 110 3.61 7.58 10.84
C ILE A 110 2.22 7.72 10.21
N SER A 111 2.14 8.55 9.18
CA SER A 111 1.11 8.48 8.16
C SER A 111 1.56 7.50 7.07
N LEU A 112 0.88 6.37 6.93
CA LEU A 112 1.20 5.40 5.90
C LEU A 112 0.98 5.96 4.48
N GLY A 113 0.02 6.88 4.31
CA GLY A 113 -0.18 7.60 3.05
C GLY A 113 1.03 8.45 2.66
N ASN A 114 1.64 9.15 3.63
CA ASN A 114 2.86 9.93 3.39
C ASN A 114 4.05 9.02 3.05
N LEU A 115 4.18 7.88 3.71
CA LEU A 115 5.22 6.92 3.36
C LEU A 115 5.04 6.38 1.94
N CYS A 116 3.80 6.10 1.51
CA CYS A 116 3.54 5.66 0.14
C CYS A 116 3.86 6.75 -0.89
N ARG A 117 3.57 8.02 -0.62
CA ARG A 117 3.98 9.12 -1.52
C ARG A 117 5.50 9.17 -1.67
N TRP A 118 6.22 9.10 -0.56
CA TRP A 118 7.68 9.06 -0.58
C TRP A 118 8.21 7.81 -1.34
N LEU A 119 7.62 6.63 -1.13
CA LEU A 119 7.99 5.42 -1.87
C LEU A 119 7.73 5.56 -3.37
N ALA A 120 6.66 6.23 -3.78
CA ALA A 120 6.37 6.50 -5.19
C ALA A 120 7.44 7.42 -5.80
N GLU A 121 7.86 8.47 -5.09
CA GLU A 121 8.97 9.34 -5.52
C GLU A 121 10.27 8.54 -5.69
N GLN A 122 10.56 7.60 -4.76
CA GLN A 122 11.73 6.72 -4.91
C GLN A 122 11.60 5.78 -6.10
N ALA A 123 10.40 5.23 -6.34
CA ALA A 123 10.13 4.36 -7.48
C ALA A 123 10.32 5.12 -8.81
N GLU A 124 9.79 6.33 -8.94
CA GLU A 124 9.97 7.20 -10.10
C GLU A 124 11.45 7.54 -10.34
N GLN A 125 12.21 7.83 -9.28
CA GLN A 125 13.66 8.06 -9.40
C GLN A 125 14.44 6.84 -9.89
N LEU A 126 13.92 5.62 -9.64
CA LEU A 126 14.47 4.37 -10.14
C LEU A 126 13.99 4.06 -11.57
N GLY A 127 13.11 4.87 -12.16
CA GLY A 127 12.61 4.71 -13.53
C GLY A 127 11.27 3.97 -13.63
N VAL A 128 10.53 3.79 -12.52
CA VAL A 128 9.17 3.24 -12.53
C VAL A 128 8.19 4.28 -13.06
N GLU A 129 7.29 3.87 -13.95
CA GLU A 129 6.16 4.69 -14.37
C GLU A 129 5.00 4.55 -13.37
N VAL A 130 4.63 5.62 -12.68
CA VAL A 130 3.56 5.61 -11.67
C VAL A 130 2.36 6.40 -12.17
N TYR A 131 1.22 5.73 -12.32
CA TYR A 131 -0.02 6.30 -12.86
C TYR A 131 -1.15 6.29 -11.81
N PRO A 132 -1.28 7.36 -10.98
CA PRO A 132 -2.45 7.56 -10.15
C PRO A 132 -3.67 7.98 -11.00
N GLY A 133 -4.87 7.67 -10.50
CA GLY A 133 -6.13 7.93 -11.20
C GLY A 133 -6.54 6.83 -12.19
N PHE A 134 -5.70 5.84 -12.45
CA PHE A 134 -5.99 4.73 -13.37
C PHE A 134 -6.42 3.48 -12.58
N ALA A 135 -7.71 3.22 -12.55
CA ALA A 135 -8.26 2.02 -11.92
C ALA A 135 -8.16 0.82 -12.88
N ALA A 136 -7.55 -0.27 -12.44
CA ALA A 136 -7.64 -1.53 -13.17
C ALA A 136 -9.06 -2.09 -13.03
N SER A 137 -9.77 -2.31 -14.15
CA SER A 137 -11.17 -2.77 -14.17
C SER A 137 -11.31 -4.25 -14.50
N GLU A 138 -10.47 -4.75 -15.39
CA GLU A 138 -10.50 -6.13 -15.86
C GLU A 138 -9.08 -6.72 -15.99
N THR A 139 -9.00 -8.05 -15.92
CA THR A 139 -7.78 -8.81 -16.22
C THR A 139 -7.81 -9.31 -17.66
N ILE A 140 -6.69 -9.20 -18.34
CA ILE A 140 -6.49 -9.84 -19.65
C ILE A 140 -5.96 -11.25 -19.39
N VAL A 141 -6.75 -12.27 -19.75
CA VAL A 141 -6.36 -13.67 -19.57
C VAL A 141 -6.40 -14.35 -20.95
N GLU A 142 -5.28 -14.91 -21.40
CA GLU A 142 -5.13 -15.62 -22.65
C GLU A 142 -4.45 -16.98 -22.36
N ASP A 143 -5.02 -18.04 -22.87
CA ASP A 143 -4.50 -19.42 -22.68
C ASP A 143 -4.24 -19.79 -21.22
N GLY A 144 -5.12 -19.32 -20.30
CA GLY A 144 -5.00 -19.54 -18.84
C GLY A 144 -3.89 -18.75 -18.15
N GLN A 145 -3.30 -17.75 -18.82
CA GLN A 145 -2.26 -16.88 -18.27
C GLN A 145 -2.75 -15.42 -18.23
N VAL A 146 -2.44 -14.75 -17.12
CA VAL A 146 -2.65 -13.30 -17.03
C VAL A 146 -1.61 -12.59 -17.92
N LYS A 147 -2.08 -11.76 -18.83
CA LYS A 147 -1.27 -10.98 -19.79
C LYS A 147 -1.29 -9.47 -19.50
N GLY A 148 -2.02 -9.04 -18.49
CA GLY A 148 -2.15 -7.64 -18.13
C GLY A 148 -3.53 -7.29 -17.59
N ILE A 149 -3.88 -6.01 -17.71
CA ILE A 149 -5.18 -5.47 -17.27
C ILE A 149 -5.76 -4.52 -18.31
N ILE A 150 -7.05 -4.27 -18.19
CA ILE A 150 -7.73 -3.15 -18.84
C ILE A 150 -8.05 -2.12 -17.75
N THR A 151 -7.74 -0.85 -18.00
CA THR A 151 -8.13 0.24 -17.10
C THR A 151 -9.61 0.56 -17.28
N GLY A 152 -10.25 1.14 -16.25
CA GLY A 152 -11.60 1.66 -16.38
C GLY A 152 -11.65 2.92 -17.24
N ASP A 153 -12.82 3.20 -17.79
CA ASP A 153 -13.07 4.45 -18.49
C ASP A 153 -12.91 5.64 -17.54
N MET A 154 -12.34 6.72 -18.03
CA MET A 154 -12.20 7.98 -17.30
C MET A 154 -13.20 9.02 -17.81
N GLY A 155 -13.58 9.95 -16.94
CA GLY A 155 -14.52 11.00 -17.34
C GLY A 155 -15.96 10.53 -17.48
N VAL A 156 -16.36 9.47 -16.77
CA VAL A 156 -17.75 8.98 -16.75
C VAL A 156 -18.51 9.62 -15.58
N ALA A 157 -19.71 10.10 -15.81
CA ALA A 157 -20.62 10.63 -14.78
C ALA A 157 -21.29 9.48 -14.01
N ARG A 158 -21.95 9.79 -12.88
CA ARG A 158 -22.59 8.79 -12.03
C ARG A 158 -23.76 8.06 -12.73
N ASP A 159 -24.38 8.71 -13.72
CA ASP A 159 -25.47 8.15 -14.55
C ASP A 159 -24.97 7.38 -15.77
N GLY A 160 -23.64 7.25 -15.93
CA GLY A 160 -23.00 6.58 -17.05
C GLY A 160 -22.76 7.46 -18.29
N SER A 161 -23.14 8.74 -18.27
CA SER A 161 -22.88 9.64 -19.38
C SER A 161 -21.41 10.07 -19.44
N GLU A 162 -20.91 10.31 -20.65
CA GLU A 162 -19.57 10.82 -20.88
C GLU A 162 -19.49 12.31 -20.52
N LYS A 163 -18.45 12.69 -19.80
CA LYS A 163 -18.09 14.09 -19.48
C LYS A 163 -17.07 14.63 -20.47
N ASP A 164 -16.89 15.94 -20.43
CA ASP A 164 -15.75 16.58 -21.10
C ASP A 164 -14.44 15.94 -20.60
N GLY A 165 -13.64 15.41 -21.52
CA GLY A 165 -12.43 14.66 -21.19
C GLY A 165 -12.63 13.15 -20.96
N TYR A 166 -13.73 12.57 -21.42
CA TYR A 166 -13.90 11.12 -21.48
C TYR A 166 -12.73 10.45 -22.21
N MET A 167 -12.20 9.41 -21.61
CA MET A 167 -11.20 8.52 -22.20
C MET A 167 -11.60 7.07 -21.95
N PRO A 168 -11.69 6.25 -22.99
CA PRO A 168 -11.97 4.83 -22.83
C PRO A 168 -10.81 4.13 -22.12
N GLY A 169 -11.13 3.03 -21.46
CA GLY A 169 -10.12 2.17 -20.83
C GLY A 169 -9.09 1.67 -21.81
N MET A 170 -7.87 1.48 -21.33
CA MET A 170 -6.72 1.06 -22.13
C MET A 170 -6.22 -0.31 -21.70
N GLU A 171 -5.75 -1.12 -22.66
CA GLU A 171 -5.01 -2.33 -22.36
C GLU A 171 -3.57 -2.00 -21.94
N LEU A 172 -3.18 -2.49 -20.76
CA LEU A 172 -1.81 -2.52 -20.27
C LEU A 172 -1.37 -3.98 -20.21
N ARG A 173 -0.47 -4.36 -21.10
CA ARG A 173 0.06 -5.72 -21.20
C ARG A 173 1.40 -5.83 -20.52
N ALA A 174 1.68 -6.96 -19.88
CA ALA A 174 2.96 -7.19 -19.23
C ALA A 174 3.38 -8.67 -19.27
N LYS A 175 4.67 -8.91 -19.13
CA LYS A 175 5.21 -10.27 -18.94
C LYS A 175 4.79 -10.82 -17.57
N TYR A 176 4.80 -9.95 -16.55
CA TYR A 176 4.35 -10.26 -15.18
C TYR A 176 3.42 -9.18 -14.67
N THR A 177 2.33 -9.59 -14.02
CA THR A 177 1.38 -8.68 -13.37
C THR A 177 1.28 -9.00 -11.89
N LEU A 178 1.57 -8.03 -11.03
CA LEU A 178 1.46 -8.13 -9.57
C LEU A 178 0.16 -7.45 -9.12
N PHE A 179 -0.70 -8.19 -8.43
CA PHE A 179 -1.94 -7.66 -7.86
C PHE A 179 -1.71 -7.33 -6.38
N THR A 180 -1.53 -6.06 -6.09
CA THR A 180 -1.22 -5.52 -4.75
C THR A 180 -2.34 -4.61 -4.22
N GLU A 181 -3.59 -4.97 -4.57
CA GLU A 181 -4.81 -4.22 -4.29
C GLU A 181 -5.27 -4.23 -2.83
N GLY A 182 -4.47 -4.81 -1.94
CA GLY A 182 -4.82 -5.02 -0.54
C GLY A 182 -5.73 -6.23 -0.31
N CYS A 183 -6.15 -6.42 0.95
CA CYS A 183 -6.88 -7.61 1.39
C CYS A 183 -8.25 -7.81 0.72
N ARG A 184 -8.81 -6.80 0.07
CA ARG A 184 -10.13 -6.85 -0.59
C ARG A 184 -10.10 -6.31 -2.02
N GLY A 185 -9.00 -6.49 -2.73
CA GLY A 185 -8.87 -6.15 -4.13
C GLY A 185 -9.95 -6.81 -4.98
N HIS A 186 -10.53 -6.07 -5.93
CA HIS A 186 -11.64 -6.61 -6.72
C HIS A 186 -11.16 -7.57 -7.83
N LEU A 187 -10.04 -7.27 -8.48
CA LEU A 187 -9.43 -8.19 -9.45
C LEU A 187 -8.81 -9.41 -8.77
N GLY A 188 -8.17 -9.21 -7.61
CA GLY A 188 -7.67 -10.31 -6.80
C GLY A 188 -8.75 -11.33 -6.44
N LYS A 189 -9.97 -10.87 -6.09
CA LYS A 189 -11.11 -11.77 -5.82
C LYS A 189 -11.54 -12.56 -7.07
N ARG A 190 -11.57 -11.92 -8.24
CA ARG A 190 -11.88 -12.61 -9.50
C ARG A 190 -10.83 -13.68 -9.79
N LEU A 191 -9.54 -13.33 -9.70
CA LEU A 191 -8.44 -14.27 -9.92
C LEU A 191 -8.47 -15.45 -8.94
N ILE A 192 -8.74 -15.20 -7.66
CA ILE A 192 -8.90 -16.27 -6.66
C ILE A 192 -9.99 -17.24 -7.11
N ASN A 193 -11.15 -16.74 -7.54
CA ASN A 193 -12.27 -17.57 -8.00
C ASN A 193 -11.95 -18.29 -9.31
N ASP A 194 -11.43 -17.57 -10.31
CA ASP A 194 -11.23 -18.09 -11.67
C ASP A 194 -10.10 -19.15 -11.71
N PHE A 195 -9.05 -18.96 -10.91
CA PHE A 195 -7.91 -19.87 -10.80
C PHE A 195 -7.98 -20.78 -9.56
N LYS A 196 -9.06 -20.73 -8.77
CA LYS A 196 -9.28 -21.54 -7.55
C LYS A 196 -8.10 -21.45 -6.57
N LEU A 197 -7.59 -20.24 -6.35
CA LEU A 197 -6.38 -20.01 -5.57
C LEU A 197 -6.58 -20.25 -4.06
N ASP A 198 -7.82 -20.30 -3.59
CA ASP A 198 -8.23 -20.60 -2.21
C ASP A 198 -8.60 -22.06 -1.99
N GLU A 199 -8.55 -22.92 -3.03
CA GLU A 199 -8.85 -24.34 -2.88
C GLU A 199 -7.91 -25.01 -1.89
N GLY A 200 -8.48 -25.66 -0.86
CA GLY A 200 -7.73 -26.31 0.21
C GLY A 200 -7.05 -25.35 1.20
N LYS A 201 -7.45 -24.08 1.22
CA LYS A 201 -6.98 -23.08 2.19
C LYS A 201 -8.05 -22.79 3.24
N ASP A 202 -7.59 -22.38 4.43
CA ASP A 202 -8.51 -21.89 5.45
C ASP A 202 -9.18 -20.59 5.02
N PRO A 203 -10.44 -20.33 5.46
CA PRO A 203 -11.13 -19.08 5.19
C PRO A 203 -10.32 -17.86 5.67
N GLN A 204 -10.25 -16.83 4.84
CA GLN A 204 -9.57 -15.60 5.19
C GLN A 204 -10.36 -14.85 6.28
N HIS A 205 -9.67 -14.46 7.35
CA HIS A 205 -10.22 -13.65 8.44
C HIS A 205 -9.89 -12.17 8.22
N TYR A 206 -10.90 -11.31 8.38
CA TYR A 206 -10.76 -9.86 8.24
C TYR A 206 -11.02 -9.17 9.56
N GLY A 207 -10.08 -8.34 10.01
CA GLY A 207 -10.30 -7.38 11.07
C GLY A 207 -11.03 -6.14 10.55
N ILE A 208 -11.92 -5.58 11.37
CA ILE A 208 -12.56 -4.28 11.11
C ILE A 208 -11.93 -3.26 12.03
N GLY A 209 -11.38 -2.18 11.47
CA GLY A 209 -10.85 -1.05 12.20
C GLY A 209 -11.62 0.23 11.87
N ILE A 210 -11.82 1.06 12.89
CA ILE A 210 -12.34 2.43 12.74
C ILE A 210 -11.22 3.37 13.18
N LYS A 211 -10.90 4.35 12.36
CA LYS A 211 -9.90 5.39 12.64
C LYS A 211 -10.52 6.77 12.58
N GLU A 212 -10.14 7.60 13.53
CA GLU A 212 -10.51 9.01 13.58
C GLU A 212 -9.23 9.85 13.72
N LEU A 213 -9.21 10.99 13.05
CA LEU A 213 -8.17 12.00 13.21
C LEU A 213 -8.75 13.14 14.04
N TRP A 214 -8.10 13.42 15.17
CA TRP A 214 -8.53 14.45 16.09
C TRP A 214 -7.47 15.54 16.20
N ASP A 215 -7.88 16.78 16.03
CA ASP A 215 -7.08 17.94 16.41
C ASP A 215 -7.26 18.16 17.92
N ILE A 216 -6.16 18.08 18.65
CA ILE A 216 -6.17 18.31 20.12
C ILE A 216 -5.51 19.65 20.42
N ASP A 217 -5.92 20.26 21.54
CA ASP A 217 -5.25 21.44 22.09
C ASP A 217 -3.77 21.10 22.34
N PRO A 218 -2.81 21.85 21.74
CA PRO A 218 -1.38 21.60 21.95
C PRO A 218 -0.94 21.57 23.41
N ALA A 219 -1.64 22.29 24.30
CA ALA A 219 -1.37 22.28 25.74
C ALA A 219 -1.74 20.94 26.44
N LYS A 220 -2.53 20.08 25.75
CA LYS A 220 -2.93 18.75 26.25
C LYS A 220 -2.14 17.62 25.59
N HIS A 221 -1.24 17.95 24.67
CA HIS A 221 -0.40 16.95 24.01
C HIS A 221 0.69 16.44 24.95
N GLU A 222 0.75 15.12 25.10
CA GLU A 222 1.85 14.42 25.77
C GLU A 222 2.60 13.60 24.74
N PRO A 223 3.93 13.76 24.61
CA PRO A 223 4.73 12.90 23.73
C PRO A 223 4.72 11.44 24.23
N GLY A 224 4.56 10.49 23.29
CA GLY A 224 4.56 9.06 23.67
C GLY A 224 4.07 8.11 22.60
#